data_8c47c25ae415643fd8894a2a8f2e80b5
#
_entry.id   8c47c25ae415643fd8894a2a8f2e80b5
#
_cell.length_a   1.000
_cell.length_b   1.000
_cell.length_c   1.000
_cell.angle_alpha   90.00
_cell.angle_beta   90.00
_cell.angle_gamma   90.00
#
_symmetry.space_group_name_H-M   'P 1'
#
loop_
_entity.id
_entity.type
_entity.pdbx_description
1 polymer ?
#
loop_
_entity_poly.entity_id
_entity_poly.type
_entity_poly.pdbx_seq_one_letter_code
_entity_poly.pdbx_strand_id
1 'polypeptide(L)'
;MINYDGRRFQPADEPDAGDRVATYRQDGEVLWGEFAGGRARRGALTGTCRPDGSLEFTYCMVLDSGELISGHCASTPRVLDDGRIQLDEVWQRYGPNASAGTSALREVLS
;
A
#
# COMPACT_ATOMS: atom_id res chain seq x y z
N MET A 1 -11.96 -11.27 9.75
CA MET A 1 -11.54 -10.27 8.74
C MET A 1 -10.76 -9.17 9.43
N ILE A 2 -9.63 -8.76 8.86
CA ILE A 2 -8.87 -7.62 9.35
C ILE A 2 -9.59 -6.34 8.94
N ASN A 3 -9.68 -5.39 9.86
CA ASN A 3 -10.19 -4.06 9.55
C ASN A 3 -9.02 -3.10 9.36
N TYR A 4 -8.82 -2.63 8.13
CA TYR A 4 -7.73 -1.72 7.80
C TYR A 4 -8.11 -0.24 7.96
N ASP A 5 -9.36 0.05 8.30
CA ASP A 5 -9.84 1.42 8.33
C ASP A 5 -9.06 2.28 9.32
N GLY A 6 -8.44 3.35 8.82
CA GLY A 6 -7.64 4.26 9.63
C GLY A 6 -6.21 3.81 9.89
N ARG A 7 -5.80 2.63 9.42
CA ARG A 7 -4.43 2.16 9.63
C ARG A 7 -3.48 2.81 8.64
N ARG A 8 -2.25 3.06 9.09
CA ARG A 8 -1.21 3.69 8.29
C ARG A 8 -0.03 2.76 8.15
N PHE A 9 0.59 2.78 6.99
CA PHE A 9 1.69 1.87 6.65
C PHE A 9 2.87 2.63 6.04
N GLN A 10 4.06 2.13 6.29
CA GLN A 10 5.31 2.63 5.71
C GLN A 10 6.12 1.46 5.14
N PRO A 11 7.05 1.71 4.20
CA PRO A 11 7.95 0.65 3.73
C PRO A 11 8.69 -0.02 4.89
N ALA A 12 8.62 -1.35 4.93
CA ALA A 12 9.15 -2.11 6.07
C ALA A 12 10.67 -2.12 6.13
N ASP A 13 11.33 -2.01 4.99
CA ASP A 13 12.79 -2.08 4.86
C ASP A 13 13.46 -0.70 4.87
N GLU A 14 12.70 0.37 5.11
CA GLU A 14 13.22 1.73 5.17
C GLU A 14 12.98 2.31 6.56
N PRO A 15 13.94 2.16 7.49
CA PRO A 15 13.75 2.64 8.87
C PRO A 15 13.53 4.15 8.95
N ASP A 16 14.04 4.90 7.97
CA ASP A 16 13.86 6.36 7.90
C ASP A 16 12.92 6.72 6.77
N ALA A 17 11.79 6.00 6.68
CA ALA A 17 10.81 6.24 5.62
C ALA A 17 10.25 7.67 5.64
N GLY A 18 10.36 8.34 6.78
CA GLY A 18 10.02 9.76 6.89
C GLY A 18 8.55 10.01 6.60
N ASP A 19 8.29 10.77 5.55
CA ASP A 19 6.94 11.14 5.12
C ASP A 19 6.26 10.11 4.22
N ARG A 20 6.89 8.97 3.95
CA ARG A 20 6.31 7.92 3.09
C ARG A 20 5.27 7.14 3.89
N VAL A 21 4.01 7.53 3.76
CA VAL A 21 2.90 6.94 4.50
C VAL A 21 1.73 6.67 3.57
N ALA A 22 1.15 5.48 3.71
CA ALA A 22 -0.13 5.12 3.09
C ALA A 22 -1.18 5.02 4.19
N THR A 23 -2.31 5.70 4.01
CA THR A 23 -3.44 5.63 4.93
C THR A 23 -4.56 4.86 4.26
N TYR A 24 -5.01 3.79 4.90
CA TYR A 24 -6.03 2.89 4.37
C TYR A 24 -7.39 3.18 4.99
N ARG A 25 -8.43 3.01 4.19
CA ARG A 25 -9.82 3.09 4.62
C ARG A 25 -10.54 1.85 4.11
N GLN A 26 -11.57 1.43 4.85
CA GLN A 26 -12.31 0.22 4.50
C GLN A 26 -13.78 0.37 4.88
N ASP A 27 -14.65 -0.07 3.97
CA ASP A 27 -16.08 -0.18 4.20
C ASP A 27 -16.54 -1.53 3.64
N GLY A 28 -16.83 -2.47 4.55
CA GLY A 28 -17.11 -3.85 4.16
C GLY A 28 -15.91 -4.47 3.46
N GLU A 29 -16.11 -4.96 2.25
CA GLU A 29 -15.03 -5.52 1.45
C GLU A 29 -14.31 -4.50 0.57
N VAL A 30 -14.77 -3.25 0.54
CA VAL A 30 -14.17 -2.21 -0.28
C VAL A 30 -13.04 -1.53 0.49
N LEU A 31 -11.87 -1.49 -0.12
CA LEU A 31 -10.69 -0.85 0.43
C LEU A 31 -10.28 0.30 -0.47
N TRP A 32 -9.86 1.41 0.12
CA TRP A 32 -9.24 2.51 -0.62
C TRP A 32 -8.24 3.21 0.27
N GLY A 33 -7.45 4.08 -0.32
CA GLY A 33 -6.49 4.83 0.47
C GLY A 33 -5.72 5.84 -0.35
N GLU A 34 -4.90 6.59 0.35
CA GLU A 34 -4.02 7.58 -0.23
C GLU A 34 -2.61 7.38 0.31
N PHE A 35 -1.63 7.69 -0.52
CA PHE A 35 -0.24 7.64 -0.09
C PHE A 35 0.55 8.78 -0.74
N ALA A 36 1.63 9.15 -0.09
CA ALA A 36 2.56 10.16 -0.56
C ALA A 36 3.89 9.95 0.13
N GLY A 37 4.92 10.61 -0.39
CA GLY A 37 6.26 10.59 0.19
C GLY A 37 7.27 9.93 -0.71
N GLY A 38 8.55 10.16 -0.44
CA GLY A 38 9.61 9.72 -1.32
C GLY A 38 9.44 10.32 -2.70
N ARG A 39 9.50 9.47 -3.74
CA ARG A 39 9.32 9.93 -5.12
C ARG A 39 7.86 10.11 -5.51
N ALA A 40 6.91 9.63 -4.72
CA ALA A 40 5.49 9.79 -5.01
C ALA A 40 4.97 11.08 -4.41
N ARG A 41 4.63 12.04 -5.26
CA ARG A 41 4.04 13.30 -4.80
C ARG A 41 2.66 13.06 -4.23
N ARG A 42 1.88 12.19 -4.87
CA ARG A 42 0.55 11.79 -4.44
C ARG A 42 0.14 10.52 -5.15
N GLY A 43 -0.53 9.63 -4.42
CA GLY A 43 -1.08 8.42 -4.99
C GLY A 43 -2.37 8.01 -4.31
N ALA A 44 -3.10 7.12 -4.95
CA ALA A 44 -4.36 6.59 -4.45
C ALA A 44 -4.47 5.12 -4.85
N LEU A 45 -5.23 4.37 -4.04
CA LEU A 45 -5.51 2.98 -4.33
C LEU A 45 -6.99 2.68 -4.07
N THR A 46 -7.52 1.68 -4.77
CA THR A 46 -8.89 1.21 -4.58
C THR A 46 -8.95 -0.27 -4.94
N GLY A 47 -9.59 -1.05 -4.09
CA GLY A 47 -9.70 -2.48 -4.31
C GLY A 47 -10.56 -3.17 -3.29
N THR A 48 -10.22 -4.41 -3.00
CA THR A 48 -11.04 -5.25 -2.12
C THR A 48 -10.19 -5.89 -1.02
N CYS A 49 -10.85 -6.16 0.09
CA CYS A 49 -10.30 -6.92 1.21
C CYS A 49 -11.08 -8.23 1.32
N ARG A 50 -10.36 -9.36 1.30
CA ARG A 50 -10.97 -10.68 1.44
C ARG A 50 -11.14 -11.04 2.92
N PRO A 51 -11.96 -12.05 3.23
CA PRO A 51 -12.17 -12.46 4.63
C PRO A 51 -10.89 -12.84 5.38
N ASP A 52 -9.88 -13.35 4.69
CA ASP A 52 -8.59 -13.70 5.30
C ASP A 52 -7.67 -12.49 5.52
N GLY A 53 -8.13 -11.29 5.14
CA GLY A 53 -7.36 -10.06 5.27
C GLY A 53 -6.47 -9.75 4.09
N SER A 54 -6.39 -10.62 3.08
CA SER A 54 -5.61 -10.33 1.89
C SER A 54 -6.27 -9.22 1.07
N LEU A 55 -5.45 -8.42 0.40
CA LEU A 55 -5.89 -7.26 -0.36
C LEU A 55 -5.54 -7.43 -1.83
N GLU A 56 -6.42 -6.90 -2.67
CA GLU A 56 -6.14 -6.75 -4.09
C GLU A 56 -6.63 -5.38 -4.52
N PHE A 57 -5.77 -4.57 -5.12
CA PHE A 57 -6.15 -3.23 -5.51
C PHE A 57 -5.38 -2.74 -6.73
N THR A 58 -5.93 -1.73 -7.38
CA THR A 58 -5.21 -0.95 -8.38
C THR A 58 -4.77 0.36 -7.74
N TYR A 59 -3.70 0.92 -8.24
CA TYR A 59 -3.16 2.18 -7.72
C TYR A 59 -2.71 3.09 -8.86
N CYS A 60 -2.64 4.37 -8.56
CA CYS A 60 -2.07 5.36 -9.46
C CYS A 60 -1.32 6.40 -8.63
N MET A 61 -0.30 7.01 -9.22
CA MET A 61 0.47 8.05 -8.55
C MET A 61 1.11 9.01 -9.54
N VAL A 62 1.44 10.19 -9.03
CA VAL A 62 2.26 11.19 -9.72
C VAL A 62 3.62 11.20 -9.05
N LEU A 63 4.68 10.97 -9.82
CA LEU A 63 6.04 11.04 -9.30
C LEU A 63 6.53 12.49 -9.22
N ASP A 64 7.64 12.69 -8.53
CA ASP A 64 8.28 14.01 -8.41
C ASP A 64 8.68 14.56 -9.77
N SER A 65 8.93 13.70 -10.75
CA SER A 65 9.23 14.07 -12.14
C SER A 65 7.99 14.50 -12.93
N GLY A 66 6.77 14.32 -12.39
CA GLY A 66 5.52 14.52 -13.10
C GLY A 66 5.03 13.31 -13.87
N GLU A 67 5.79 12.22 -13.87
CA GLU A 67 5.37 10.99 -14.55
C GLU A 67 4.19 10.35 -13.83
N LEU A 68 3.24 9.82 -14.61
CA LEU A 68 2.06 9.14 -14.07
C LEU A 68 2.31 7.64 -14.11
N ILE A 69 2.09 6.98 -12.97
CA ILE A 69 2.25 5.54 -12.82
C ILE A 69 0.89 4.96 -12.44
N SER A 70 0.54 3.84 -13.03
CA SER A 70 -0.60 3.02 -12.60
C SER A 70 -0.20 1.56 -12.53
N GLY A 71 -0.90 0.81 -11.68
CA GLY A 71 -0.55 -0.59 -11.51
C GLY A 71 -1.55 -1.35 -10.65
N HIS A 72 -1.17 -2.57 -10.32
CA HIS A 72 -1.95 -3.53 -9.56
C HIS A 72 -1.09 -4.10 -8.43
N CYS A 73 -1.71 -4.36 -7.30
CA CYS A 73 -1.01 -4.93 -6.15
C CYS A 73 -1.88 -5.98 -5.48
N ALA A 74 -1.24 -7.07 -5.07
CA ALA A 74 -1.84 -8.08 -4.21
C ALA A 74 -1.03 -8.12 -2.91
N SER A 75 -1.71 -7.98 -1.77
CA SER A 75 -1.06 -7.91 -0.45
C SER A 75 -1.52 -9.05 0.42
N THR A 76 -0.57 -9.67 1.12
CA THR A 76 -0.85 -10.74 2.09
C THR A 76 -0.47 -10.23 3.48
N PRO A 77 -1.41 -10.24 4.45
CA PRO A 77 -1.12 -9.72 5.77
C PRO A 77 -0.38 -10.75 6.63
N ARG A 78 0.45 -10.22 7.52
CA ARG A 78 1.11 -10.99 8.54
C ARG A 78 1.08 -10.17 9.84
N VAL A 79 0.56 -10.76 10.92
CA VAL A 79 0.49 -10.08 12.22
C VAL A 79 1.81 -10.30 12.92
N LEU A 80 2.48 -9.21 13.29
CA LEU A 80 3.75 -9.25 13.99
C LEU A 80 3.53 -9.47 15.50
N ASP A 81 4.62 -9.78 16.22
CA ASP A 81 4.57 -10.09 17.64
C ASP A 81 3.99 -8.96 18.47
N ASP A 82 4.16 -7.71 18.05
CA ASP A 82 3.64 -6.55 18.75
C ASP A 82 2.22 -6.17 18.32
N GLY A 83 1.57 -6.98 17.47
CA GLY A 83 0.22 -6.75 17.00
C GLY A 83 0.10 -5.89 15.75
N ARG A 84 1.21 -5.29 15.28
CA ARG A 84 1.19 -4.55 14.03
C ARG A 84 1.01 -5.50 12.84
N ILE A 85 0.48 -4.96 11.76
CA ILE A 85 0.31 -5.72 10.52
C ILE A 85 1.46 -5.38 9.57
N GLN A 86 2.04 -6.42 8.96
CA GLN A 86 2.93 -6.27 7.82
C GLN A 86 2.20 -6.77 6.59
N LEU A 87 2.27 -6.01 5.50
CA LEU A 87 1.70 -6.39 4.22
C LEU A 87 2.84 -6.77 3.28
N ASP A 88 2.87 -8.05 2.90
CA ASP A 88 3.82 -8.52 1.89
C ASP A 88 3.15 -8.38 0.54
N GLU A 89 3.75 -7.61 -0.36
CA GLU A 89 3.11 -7.16 -1.59
C GLU A 89 3.78 -7.73 -2.83
N VAL A 90 2.94 -8.12 -3.80
CA VAL A 90 3.36 -8.39 -5.17
C VAL A 90 2.71 -7.34 -6.04
N TRP A 91 3.53 -6.52 -6.71
CA TRP A 91 3.02 -5.39 -7.48
C TRP A 91 3.45 -5.47 -8.93
N GLN A 92 2.66 -4.81 -9.78
CA GLN A 92 2.91 -4.72 -11.22
C GLN A 92 2.57 -3.31 -11.68
N ARG A 93 3.50 -2.68 -12.40
CA ARG A 93 3.26 -1.40 -13.06
C ARG A 93 2.92 -1.62 -14.52
N TYR A 94 2.02 -0.81 -15.04
CA TYR A 94 1.59 -0.84 -16.43
C TYR A 94 2.23 0.29 -17.23
N GLY A 95 2.11 0.22 -18.56
CA GLY A 95 2.52 1.30 -19.45
C GLY A 95 3.94 1.17 -19.99
N PRO A 96 4.52 2.28 -20.50
CA PRO A 96 5.82 2.25 -21.18
C PRO A 96 6.97 1.76 -20.32
N ASN A 97 6.87 1.97 -18.99
CA ASN A 97 7.88 1.54 -18.04
C ASN A 97 7.36 0.37 -17.20
N ALA A 98 6.64 -0.55 -17.83
CA ALA A 98 6.07 -1.70 -17.15
C ALA A 98 7.14 -2.48 -16.39
N SER A 99 6.84 -2.81 -15.14
CA SER A 99 7.74 -3.58 -14.28
C SER A 99 6.91 -4.29 -13.22
N ALA A 100 7.54 -5.24 -12.54
CA ALA A 100 6.91 -5.98 -11.48
C ALA A 100 7.94 -6.26 -10.39
N GLY A 101 7.47 -6.49 -9.18
CA GLY A 101 8.36 -6.78 -8.06
C GLY A 101 7.58 -7.12 -6.80
N THR A 102 8.32 -7.21 -5.71
CA THR A 102 7.78 -7.44 -4.39
C THR A 102 8.25 -6.34 -3.45
N SER A 103 7.44 -6.08 -2.44
CA SER A 103 7.77 -5.12 -1.39
C SER A 103 7.05 -5.51 -0.11
N ALA A 104 7.33 -4.81 0.96
CA ALA A 104 6.62 -5.00 2.21
C ALA A 104 6.34 -3.66 2.85
N LEU A 105 5.14 -3.54 3.41
CA LEU A 105 4.74 -2.39 4.21
C LEU A 105 4.54 -2.84 5.65
N ARG A 106 4.82 -1.97 6.59
CA ARG A 106 4.62 -2.23 8.01
C ARG A 106 3.77 -1.14 8.62
N GLU A 107 2.84 -1.55 9.47
CA GLU A 107 1.94 -0.61 10.14
C GLU A 107 2.72 0.34 11.03
N VAL A 108 2.30 1.62 11.02
CA VAL A 108 2.85 2.66 11.87
C VAL A 108 1.92 2.86 13.06
N LEU A 109 2.45 2.69 14.24
CA LEU A 109 1.73 3.03 15.47
C LEU A 109 2.02 4.49 15.81
N SER A 110 0.97 5.26 15.88
CA SER A 110 1.08 6.68 16.21
C SER A 110 0.99 6.90 17.72
#